data_835ef7e75c7ac191190f4ac809c0397b
#
_entry.id   835ef7e75c7ac191190f4ac809c0397b
#
_cell.length_a   1.000
_cell.length_b   1.000
_cell.length_c   1.000
_cell.angle_alpha   90.00
_cell.angle_beta   90.00
_cell.angle_gamma   90.00
#
_symmetry.space_group_name_H-M   'P 1'
#
loop_
_entity.id
_entity.type
_entity.pdbx_description
1 polymer ?
#
loop_
_entity_poly.entity_id
_entity_poly.type
_entity_poly.pdbx_seq_one_letter_code
_entity_poly.pdbx_strand_id
1 'polypeptide(L)'
;MDWEPINSWTSTLYTIIYAMEFARADEFSNKEELHSAILSGARWVEPVCTFASPLMAERFGNSKVKFRRDPSTNFRANAQNVVKMLLQDLVVIFDEMMTQALVQLSFTAGDHPQSKVEKLYTVVDQEFVWARDACLELIAVRNVLCHSGGKWNERTISIVKGFVVPPPKPGERLQIGTPMLFRYRKAVRTFLNEVKKAMLVS
;
A
#
# COMPACT_ATOMS: atom_id res chain seq x y z
N MET A 1 -9.57 18.62 -4.46
CA MET A 1 -8.89 17.34 -4.17
C MET A 1 -9.79 16.53 -3.26
N ASP A 2 -10.17 15.35 -3.67
CA ASP A 2 -10.96 14.41 -2.88
C ASP A 2 -10.04 13.61 -1.95
N TRP A 3 -10.39 13.54 -0.65
CA TRP A 3 -9.62 12.84 0.39
C TRP A 3 -10.20 11.46 0.73
N GLU A 4 -11.36 11.12 0.20
CA GLU A 4 -12.02 9.85 0.51
C GLU A 4 -11.14 8.62 0.22
N PRO A 5 -10.41 8.55 -0.90
CA PRO A 5 -9.55 7.38 -1.17
C PRO A 5 -8.47 7.15 -0.10
N ILE A 6 -7.78 8.21 0.36
CA ILE A 6 -6.77 8.09 1.43
C ILE A 6 -7.42 7.79 2.79
N ASN A 7 -8.59 8.34 3.06
CA ASN A 7 -9.30 8.08 4.31
C ASN A 7 -9.79 6.63 4.37
N SER A 8 -10.37 6.12 3.29
CA SER A 8 -10.78 4.72 3.14
C SER A 8 -9.59 3.77 3.26
N TRP A 9 -8.49 4.05 2.56
CA TRP A 9 -7.25 3.28 2.71
C TRP A 9 -6.75 3.28 4.16
N THR A 10 -6.81 4.42 4.83
CA THR A 10 -6.40 4.53 6.24
C THR A 10 -7.26 3.65 7.15
N SER A 11 -8.57 3.65 6.95
CA SER A 11 -9.50 2.80 7.71
C SER A 11 -9.19 1.33 7.47
N THR A 12 -8.93 0.94 6.23
CA THR A 12 -8.52 -0.41 5.85
C THR A 12 -7.21 -0.81 6.54
N LEU A 13 -6.21 0.08 6.54
CA LEU A 13 -4.93 -0.15 7.23
C LEU A 13 -5.15 -0.43 8.73
N TYR A 14 -5.91 0.41 9.42
CA TYR A 14 -6.19 0.21 10.85
C TYR A 14 -6.95 -1.08 11.11
N THR A 15 -7.97 -1.37 10.32
CA THR A 15 -8.77 -2.59 10.46
C THR A 15 -7.92 -3.84 10.28
N ILE A 16 -7.06 -3.87 9.27
CA ILE A 16 -6.19 -5.01 8.99
C ILE A 16 -5.17 -5.19 10.12
N ILE A 17 -4.53 -4.10 10.59
CA ILE A 17 -3.56 -4.19 11.68
C ILE A 17 -4.25 -4.69 12.95
N TYR A 18 -5.43 -4.15 13.28
CA TYR A 18 -6.21 -4.61 14.42
C TYR A 18 -6.54 -6.10 14.33
N ALA A 19 -7.03 -6.55 13.16
CA ALA A 19 -7.34 -7.95 12.93
C ALA A 19 -6.10 -8.86 13.04
N MET A 20 -4.94 -8.39 12.56
CA MET A 20 -3.69 -9.12 12.64
C MET A 20 -3.18 -9.23 14.09
N GLU A 21 -3.24 -8.14 14.87
CA GLU A 21 -2.83 -8.17 16.28
C GLU A 21 -3.82 -8.99 17.12
N PHE A 22 -5.11 -8.90 16.85
CA PHE A 22 -6.12 -9.72 17.50
C PHE A 22 -5.90 -11.22 17.21
N ALA A 23 -5.70 -11.58 15.96
CA ALA A 23 -5.42 -12.96 15.55
C ALA A 23 -4.11 -13.50 16.15
N ARG A 24 -3.12 -12.61 16.36
CA ARG A 24 -1.86 -12.98 17.03
C ARG A 24 -2.04 -13.18 18.53
N ALA A 25 -2.85 -12.35 19.19
CA ALA A 25 -3.09 -12.41 20.63
C ALA A 25 -3.94 -13.62 21.03
N ASP A 26 -4.86 -14.02 20.15
CA ASP A 26 -5.80 -15.13 20.38
C ASP A 26 -5.15 -16.47 20.06
N GLU A 27 -3.86 -16.65 20.36
CA GLU A 27 -3.11 -17.86 20.07
C GLU A 27 -4.00 -18.92 19.45
N PHE A 28 -3.87 -19.26 18.19
CA PHE A 28 -4.70 -20.21 17.44
C PHE A 28 -4.84 -21.55 18.21
N SER A 29 -5.37 -21.49 19.42
CA SER A 29 -5.48 -22.59 20.36
C SER A 29 -6.50 -23.63 19.89
N ASN A 30 -7.38 -23.25 18.96
CA ASN A 30 -8.33 -24.18 18.36
C ASN A 30 -8.38 -24.01 16.83
N LYS A 31 -7.37 -24.62 16.17
CA LYS A 31 -7.23 -24.62 14.70
C LYS A 31 -8.46 -25.24 14.00
N GLU A 32 -9.07 -26.25 14.63
CA GLU A 32 -10.22 -26.97 14.07
C GLU A 32 -11.48 -26.10 14.10
N GLU A 33 -11.67 -25.34 15.16
CA GLU A 33 -12.80 -24.42 15.29
C GLU A 33 -12.68 -23.25 14.31
N LEU A 34 -11.49 -22.64 14.17
CA LEU A 34 -11.22 -21.63 13.17
C LEU A 34 -11.45 -22.15 11.75
N HIS A 35 -10.98 -23.35 11.47
CA HIS A 35 -11.17 -24.00 10.17
C HIS A 35 -12.64 -24.26 9.87
N SER A 36 -13.37 -24.78 10.85
CA SER A 36 -14.82 -24.98 10.74
C SER A 36 -15.57 -23.67 10.54
N ALA A 37 -15.23 -22.62 11.27
CA ALA A 37 -15.85 -21.30 11.15
C ALA A 37 -15.60 -20.67 9.77
N ILE A 38 -14.40 -20.81 9.21
CA ILE A 38 -14.07 -20.33 7.87
C ILE A 38 -14.87 -21.11 6.82
N LEU A 39 -14.94 -22.43 6.92
CA LEU A 39 -15.67 -23.27 5.95
C LEU A 39 -17.17 -23.10 6.02
N SER A 40 -17.73 -22.82 7.20
CA SER A 40 -19.17 -22.59 7.38
C SER A 40 -19.62 -21.21 6.91
N GLY A 41 -18.70 -20.29 6.62
CA GLY A 41 -19.04 -18.91 6.30
C GLY A 41 -19.66 -18.12 7.47
N ALA A 42 -19.75 -18.73 8.68
CA ALA A 42 -20.47 -18.16 9.81
C ALA A 42 -19.91 -16.80 10.32
N ARG A 43 -18.69 -16.44 9.93
CA ARG A 43 -18.03 -15.18 10.30
C ARG A 43 -17.73 -14.26 9.12
N TRP A 44 -18.23 -14.58 7.93
CA TRP A 44 -18.07 -13.71 6.78
C TRP A 44 -19.07 -12.55 6.86
N VAL A 45 -18.52 -11.34 6.83
CA VAL A 45 -19.30 -10.19 6.42
C VAL A 45 -19.51 -10.32 4.92
N GLU A 46 -20.74 -10.33 4.44
CA GLU A 46 -20.99 -10.39 2.99
C GLU A 46 -20.19 -9.29 2.29
N PRO A 47 -19.32 -9.64 1.33
CA PRO A 47 -18.61 -8.63 0.58
C PRO A 47 -19.63 -7.80 -0.22
N VAL A 48 -19.48 -6.49 -0.17
CA VAL A 48 -20.30 -5.54 -0.93
C VAL A 48 -20.17 -5.75 -2.44
N CYS A 49 -19.15 -6.49 -2.87
CA CYS A 49 -18.90 -6.84 -4.26
C CYS A 49 -19.31 -8.29 -4.53
N THR A 50 -20.40 -8.48 -5.24
CA THR A 50 -20.75 -9.79 -5.81
C THR A 50 -20.06 -9.96 -7.16
N PHE A 51 -18.98 -10.71 -7.18
CA PHE A 51 -18.42 -11.24 -8.43
C PHE A 51 -19.18 -12.52 -8.81
N ALA A 52 -20.43 -12.37 -9.19
CA ALA A 52 -21.21 -13.50 -9.68
C ALA A 52 -21.02 -13.65 -11.18
N SER A 53 -19.97 -14.37 -11.58
CA SER A 53 -20.00 -15.03 -12.88
C SER A 53 -20.72 -16.37 -12.70
N PRO A 54 -21.90 -16.58 -13.28
CA PRO A 54 -22.60 -17.88 -13.25
C PRO A 54 -21.71 -19.03 -13.69
N LEU A 55 -20.85 -18.79 -14.70
CA LEU A 55 -19.87 -19.76 -15.21
C LEU A 55 -18.84 -20.17 -14.16
N MET A 56 -18.47 -19.28 -13.25
CA MET A 56 -17.52 -19.59 -12.17
C MET A 56 -18.20 -20.35 -11.04
N ALA A 57 -19.46 -20.03 -10.71
CA ALA A 57 -20.23 -20.75 -9.71
C ALA A 57 -20.46 -22.21 -10.11
N GLU A 58 -20.78 -22.49 -11.38
CA GLU A 58 -20.95 -23.83 -11.89
C GLU A 58 -19.65 -24.65 -11.91
N ARG A 59 -18.51 -24.02 -12.22
CA ARG A 59 -17.20 -24.71 -12.29
C ARG A 59 -16.58 -24.99 -10.92
N PHE A 60 -16.82 -24.16 -9.94
CA PHE A 60 -16.16 -24.22 -8.62
C PHE A 60 -17.09 -24.64 -7.47
N GLY A 61 -18.35 -25.03 -7.76
CA GLY A 61 -19.28 -25.51 -6.77
C GLY A 61 -18.65 -26.53 -5.83
N ASN A 62 -18.87 -26.45 -4.54
CA ASN A 62 -18.48 -27.38 -3.48
C ASN A 62 -17.01 -27.83 -3.45
N SER A 63 -16.07 -27.11 -4.06
CA SER A 63 -14.65 -27.43 -3.94
C SER A 63 -14.19 -27.23 -2.50
N LYS A 64 -13.72 -28.30 -1.86
CA LYS A 64 -13.18 -28.25 -0.49
C LYS A 64 -11.88 -27.44 -0.49
N VAL A 65 -11.89 -26.32 0.22
CA VAL A 65 -10.67 -25.54 0.48
C VAL A 65 -9.78 -26.36 1.44
N LYS A 66 -8.59 -26.75 0.97
CA LYS A 66 -7.61 -27.46 1.79
C LYS A 66 -6.51 -26.50 2.21
N PHE A 67 -6.39 -26.22 3.50
CA PHE A 67 -5.24 -25.52 4.05
C PHE A 67 -4.05 -26.48 4.12
N ARG A 68 -3.03 -26.22 3.28
CA ARG A 68 -1.86 -27.12 3.16
C ARG A 68 -0.78 -26.89 4.19
N ARG A 69 -0.84 -25.81 4.98
CA ARG A 69 0.20 -25.40 5.93
C ARG A 69 -0.42 -25.05 7.28
N ASP A 70 0.41 -25.14 8.31
CA ASP A 70 0.03 -24.64 9.63
C ASP A 70 -0.41 -23.17 9.57
N PRO A 71 -1.56 -22.80 10.15
CA PRO A 71 -2.10 -21.45 10.12
C PRO A 71 -1.11 -20.39 10.64
N SER A 72 -0.33 -20.66 11.67
CA SER A 72 0.66 -19.73 12.22
C SER A 72 1.79 -19.41 11.25
N THR A 73 2.27 -20.43 10.51
CA THR A 73 3.27 -20.26 9.46
C THR A 73 2.71 -19.48 8.27
N ASN A 74 1.46 -19.76 7.90
CA ASN A 74 0.77 -19.02 6.85
C ASN A 74 0.51 -17.57 7.25
N PHE A 75 0.16 -17.32 8.52
CA PHE A 75 -0.09 -15.98 9.01
C PHE A 75 1.15 -15.09 8.87
N ARG A 76 2.34 -15.58 9.26
CA ARG A 76 3.60 -14.83 9.11
C ARG A 76 3.93 -14.51 7.64
N ALA A 77 3.75 -15.50 6.76
CA ALA A 77 3.98 -15.31 5.33
C ALA A 77 2.95 -14.32 4.73
N ASN A 78 1.70 -14.41 5.16
CA ASN A 78 0.63 -13.54 4.68
C ASN A 78 0.77 -12.11 5.21
N ALA A 79 1.25 -11.91 6.43
CA ALA A 79 1.48 -10.57 6.97
C ALA A 79 2.39 -9.73 6.08
N GLN A 80 3.47 -10.32 5.54
CA GLN A 80 4.35 -9.63 4.60
C GLN A 80 3.64 -9.29 3.28
N ASN A 81 2.80 -10.20 2.78
CA ASN A 81 2.02 -9.97 1.57
C ASN A 81 0.97 -8.86 1.77
N VAL A 82 0.32 -8.81 2.94
CA VAL A 82 -0.63 -7.76 3.30
C VAL A 82 0.05 -6.38 3.32
N VAL A 83 1.22 -6.26 3.97
CA VAL A 83 2.00 -5.01 3.96
C VAL A 83 2.35 -4.59 2.54
N LYS A 84 2.75 -5.54 1.70
CA LYS A 84 3.04 -5.28 0.28
C LYS A 84 1.81 -4.80 -0.48
N MET A 85 0.66 -5.44 -0.30
CA MET A 85 -0.59 -5.05 -0.96
C MET A 85 -1.03 -3.64 -0.54
N LEU A 86 -1.03 -3.35 0.76
CA LEU A 86 -1.37 -2.02 1.28
C LEU A 86 -0.45 -0.93 0.75
N LEU A 87 0.85 -1.21 0.64
CA LEU A 87 1.79 -0.25 0.07
C LEU A 87 1.54 -0.01 -1.43
N GLN A 88 1.26 -1.06 -2.18
CA GLN A 88 0.93 -0.94 -3.60
C GLN A 88 -0.32 -0.12 -3.83
N ASP A 89 -1.36 -0.37 -3.04
CA ASP A 89 -2.63 0.34 -3.09
C ASP A 89 -2.46 1.83 -2.74
N LEU A 90 -1.68 2.14 -1.69
CA LEU A 90 -1.35 3.52 -1.36
C LEU A 90 -0.70 4.27 -2.52
N VAL A 91 0.21 3.63 -3.26
CA VAL A 91 0.87 4.27 -4.41
C VAL A 91 -0.10 4.50 -5.56
N VAL A 92 -1.05 3.58 -5.80
CA VAL A 92 -2.08 3.76 -6.83
C VAL A 92 -2.96 4.96 -6.50
N ILE A 93 -3.50 5.02 -5.28
CA ILE A 93 -4.30 6.16 -4.81
C ILE A 93 -3.52 7.47 -4.90
N PHE A 94 -2.26 7.46 -4.48
CA PHE A 94 -1.40 8.63 -4.53
C PHE A 94 -1.17 9.10 -5.97
N ASP A 95 -0.91 8.18 -6.90
CA ASP A 95 -0.70 8.50 -8.31
C ASP A 95 -1.95 9.11 -8.96
N GLU A 96 -3.14 8.59 -8.67
CA GLU A 96 -4.40 9.12 -9.12
C GLU A 96 -4.65 10.53 -8.59
N MET A 97 -4.42 10.77 -7.30
CA MET A 97 -4.58 12.08 -6.69
C MET A 97 -3.59 13.11 -7.24
N MET A 98 -2.34 12.71 -7.52
CA MET A 98 -1.35 13.56 -8.19
C MET A 98 -1.78 13.92 -9.60
N THR A 99 -2.33 12.96 -10.34
CA THR A 99 -2.84 13.19 -11.70
C THR A 99 -3.96 14.23 -11.69
N GLN A 100 -4.91 14.11 -10.77
CA GLN A 100 -5.98 15.09 -10.59
C GLN A 100 -5.42 16.49 -10.24
N ALA A 101 -4.44 16.55 -9.35
CA ALA A 101 -3.80 17.82 -8.98
C ALA A 101 -3.07 18.49 -10.15
N LEU A 102 -2.35 17.72 -10.96
CA LEU A 102 -1.67 18.23 -12.16
C LEU A 102 -2.68 18.84 -13.16
N VAL A 103 -3.80 18.15 -13.39
CA VAL A 103 -4.87 18.66 -14.26
C VAL A 103 -5.42 19.99 -13.73
N GLN A 104 -5.71 20.08 -12.43
CA GLN A 104 -6.26 21.29 -11.82
C GLN A 104 -5.28 22.47 -11.84
N LEU A 105 -3.97 22.20 -11.73
CA LEU A 105 -2.91 23.20 -11.84
C LEU A 105 -2.50 23.52 -13.29
N SER A 106 -3.12 22.86 -14.28
CA SER A 106 -2.72 22.96 -15.69
C SER A 106 -1.25 22.60 -15.92
N PHE A 107 -0.72 21.66 -15.13
CA PHE A 107 0.65 21.18 -15.27
C PHE A 107 0.70 19.95 -16.15
N THR A 108 1.77 19.84 -16.94
CA THR A 108 2.16 18.61 -17.64
C THR A 108 3.30 17.94 -16.90
N ALA A 109 3.19 16.62 -16.70
CA ALA A 109 4.24 15.77 -16.16
C ALA A 109 4.31 14.47 -16.96
N GLY A 110 5.42 13.76 -16.84
CA GLY A 110 5.52 12.40 -17.39
C GLY A 110 4.57 11.43 -16.68
N ASP A 111 4.28 10.32 -17.34
CA ASP A 111 3.31 9.31 -16.86
C ASP A 111 3.74 8.58 -15.58
N HIS A 112 5.04 8.65 -15.23
CA HIS A 112 5.55 7.97 -14.05
C HIS A 112 5.28 8.74 -12.76
N PRO A 113 4.89 8.07 -11.65
CA PRO A 113 4.62 8.70 -10.36
C PRO A 113 5.76 9.61 -9.87
N GLN A 114 7.02 9.23 -10.12
CA GLN A 114 8.18 10.04 -9.76
C GLN A 114 8.16 11.42 -10.42
N SER A 115 7.91 11.50 -11.73
CA SER A 115 7.87 12.78 -12.46
C SER A 115 6.69 13.66 -12.00
N LYS A 116 5.60 13.05 -11.57
CA LYS A 116 4.46 13.77 -10.99
C LYS A 116 4.83 14.40 -9.65
N VAL A 117 5.51 13.66 -8.77
CA VAL A 117 6.00 14.20 -7.48
C VAL A 117 6.94 15.38 -7.73
N GLU A 118 7.92 15.22 -8.59
CA GLU A 118 8.88 16.29 -8.91
C GLU A 118 8.19 17.54 -9.49
N LYS A 119 7.23 17.34 -10.37
CA LYS A 119 6.47 18.46 -10.95
C LYS A 119 5.61 19.16 -9.91
N LEU A 120 4.87 18.43 -9.09
CA LEU A 120 4.04 19.01 -8.04
C LEU A 120 4.87 19.68 -6.94
N TYR A 121 6.07 19.19 -6.68
CA TYR A 121 6.96 19.78 -5.69
C TYR A 121 7.36 21.24 -6.07
N THR A 122 7.30 21.63 -7.32
CA THR A 122 7.59 23.03 -7.74
C THR A 122 6.66 24.07 -7.11
N VAL A 123 5.51 23.64 -6.58
CA VAL A 123 4.55 24.53 -5.91
C VAL A 123 4.43 24.25 -4.41
N VAL A 124 5.24 23.36 -3.88
CA VAL A 124 5.31 23.01 -2.45
C VAL A 124 6.46 23.76 -1.79
N ASP A 125 6.24 24.28 -0.58
CA ASP A 125 7.27 24.97 0.18
C ASP A 125 8.45 24.04 0.50
N GLN A 126 9.67 24.60 0.49
CA GLN A 126 10.91 23.87 0.74
C GLN A 126 10.97 23.26 2.15
N GLU A 127 10.25 23.81 3.11
CA GLU A 127 10.17 23.20 4.46
C GLU A 127 9.58 21.80 4.43
N PHE A 128 8.79 21.43 3.38
CA PHE A 128 8.20 20.12 3.17
C PHE A 128 9.02 19.19 2.26
N VAL A 129 10.30 19.48 2.02
CA VAL A 129 11.19 18.61 1.24
C VAL A 129 11.18 17.17 1.77
N TRP A 130 11.10 16.99 3.07
CA TRP A 130 11.02 15.67 3.69
C TRP A 130 9.78 14.87 3.24
N ALA A 131 8.65 15.53 2.98
CA ALA A 131 7.44 14.86 2.51
C ALA A 131 7.60 14.44 1.04
N ARG A 132 8.22 15.28 0.18
CA ARG A 132 8.60 14.90 -1.18
C ARG A 132 9.51 13.68 -1.16
N ASP A 133 10.58 13.73 -0.37
CA ASP A 133 11.59 12.66 -0.31
C ASP A 133 10.96 11.34 0.15
N ALA A 134 10.10 11.38 1.15
CA ALA A 134 9.38 10.19 1.61
C ALA A 134 8.36 9.68 0.57
N CYS A 135 7.75 10.54 -0.25
CA CYS A 135 6.92 10.13 -1.38
C CYS A 135 7.76 9.46 -2.48
N LEU A 136 8.95 9.97 -2.78
CA LEU A 136 9.88 9.34 -3.72
C LEU A 136 10.38 8.00 -3.19
N GLU A 137 10.68 7.91 -1.90
CA GLU A 137 11.04 6.64 -1.25
C GLU A 137 9.90 5.61 -1.34
N LEU A 138 8.66 6.01 -1.08
CA LEU A 138 7.48 5.16 -1.23
C LEU A 138 7.39 4.57 -2.65
N ILE A 139 7.60 5.39 -3.69
CA ILE A 139 7.59 4.96 -5.08
C ILE A 139 8.75 3.98 -5.36
N ALA A 140 9.95 4.27 -4.86
CA ALA A 140 11.10 3.39 -5.01
C ALA A 140 10.87 2.03 -4.33
N VAL A 141 10.36 2.04 -3.09
CA VAL A 141 10.03 0.84 -2.32
C VAL A 141 8.97 -0.01 -3.03
N ARG A 142 7.91 0.62 -3.57
CA ARG A 142 6.91 -0.08 -4.38
C ARG A 142 7.55 -0.74 -5.61
N ASN A 143 8.46 -0.05 -6.29
CA ASN A 143 9.12 -0.59 -7.47
C ASN A 143 10.05 -1.77 -7.11
N VAL A 144 10.75 -1.71 -5.97
CA VAL A 144 11.53 -2.83 -5.44
C VAL A 144 10.64 -4.05 -5.19
N LEU A 145 9.47 -3.86 -4.58
CA LEU A 145 8.54 -4.95 -4.27
C LEU A 145 7.91 -5.57 -5.51
N CYS A 146 7.60 -4.75 -6.53
CA CYS A 146 6.86 -5.21 -7.71
C CYS A 146 7.75 -5.78 -8.80
N HIS A 147 8.92 -5.19 -9.01
CA HIS A 147 9.72 -5.44 -10.22
C HIS A 147 11.08 -6.08 -9.94
N SER A 148 11.55 -6.06 -8.68
CA SER A 148 12.90 -6.51 -8.32
C SER A 148 12.91 -7.65 -7.32
N GLY A 149 11.78 -8.31 -7.09
CA GLY A 149 11.67 -9.43 -6.16
C GLY A 149 12.04 -9.06 -4.72
N GLY A 150 11.81 -7.81 -4.31
CA GLY A 150 12.15 -7.30 -2.99
C GLY A 150 13.63 -6.97 -2.81
N LYS A 151 14.40 -6.82 -3.87
CA LYS A 151 15.82 -6.42 -3.83
C LYS A 151 16.03 -5.07 -4.49
N TRP A 152 16.83 -4.23 -3.88
CA TRP A 152 17.23 -2.95 -4.45
C TRP A 152 18.06 -3.14 -5.74
N ASN A 153 17.79 -2.34 -6.74
CA ASN A 153 18.57 -2.25 -7.97
C ASN A 153 19.02 -0.81 -8.23
N GLU A 154 19.93 -0.61 -9.16
CA GLU A 154 20.52 0.72 -9.44
C GLU A 154 19.45 1.77 -9.76
N ARG A 155 18.40 1.41 -10.52
CA ARG A 155 17.32 2.33 -10.88
C ARG A 155 16.54 2.80 -9.65
N THR A 156 16.21 1.90 -8.74
CA THR A 156 15.46 2.27 -7.51
C THR A 156 16.35 3.00 -6.50
N ILE A 157 17.63 2.64 -6.43
CA ILE A 157 18.62 3.33 -5.61
C ILE A 157 18.81 4.77 -6.09
N SER A 158 18.86 5.01 -7.40
CA SER A 158 19.05 6.38 -7.94
C SER A 158 17.93 7.33 -7.50
N ILE A 159 16.72 6.84 -7.23
CA ILE A 159 15.61 7.66 -6.74
C ILE A 159 15.88 8.16 -5.31
N VAL A 160 16.45 7.31 -4.45
CA VAL A 160 16.57 7.57 -3.01
C VAL A 160 17.97 8.04 -2.58
N LYS A 161 18.97 7.93 -3.47
CA LYS A 161 20.40 8.19 -3.17
C LYS A 161 20.66 9.58 -2.57
N GLY A 162 19.83 10.57 -2.91
CA GLY A 162 20.03 11.95 -2.46
C GLY A 162 19.59 12.24 -1.04
N PHE A 163 18.76 11.37 -0.43
CA PHE A 163 18.13 11.65 0.86
C PHE A 163 18.08 10.45 1.82
N VAL A 164 18.32 9.22 1.37
CA VAL A 164 18.48 8.04 2.24
C VAL A 164 19.96 7.84 2.55
N VAL A 165 20.33 7.93 3.83
CA VAL A 165 21.73 7.84 4.29
C VAL A 165 21.86 6.79 5.40
N PRO A 166 22.70 5.74 5.22
CA PRO A 166 23.36 5.37 3.97
C PRO A 166 22.37 4.87 2.91
N PRO A 167 22.65 5.07 1.61
CA PRO A 167 21.79 4.53 0.57
C PRO A 167 21.88 2.99 0.54
N PRO A 168 20.79 2.32 0.16
CA PRO A 168 20.79 0.86 0.04
C PRO A 168 21.78 0.40 -1.05
N LYS A 169 22.26 -0.84 -0.93
CA LYS A 169 23.18 -1.43 -1.91
C LYS A 169 22.43 -2.26 -2.95
N PRO A 170 22.95 -2.35 -4.20
CA PRO A 170 22.39 -3.25 -5.19
C PRO A 170 22.33 -4.70 -4.67
N GLY A 171 21.18 -5.34 -4.83
CA GLY A 171 20.94 -6.71 -4.33
C GLY A 171 20.55 -6.81 -2.85
N GLU A 172 20.63 -5.72 -2.10
CA GLU A 172 20.18 -5.68 -0.70
C GLU A 172 18.66 -5.93 -0.63
N ARG A 173 18.22 -6.74 0.34
CA ARG A 173 16.80 -7.01 0.54
C ARG A 173 16.11 -5.83 1.20
N LEU A 174 14.99 -5.42 0.64
CA LEU A 174 14.11 -4.46 1.27
C LEU A 174 13.51 -5.03 2.56
N GLN A 175 13.64 -4.28 3.63
CA GLN A 175 12.96 -4.53 4.90
C GLN A 175 11.84 -3.52 5.06
N ILE A 176 10.61 -4.00 5.12
CA ILE A 176 9.43 -3.17 5.30
C ILE A 176 8.55 -3.75 6.39
N GLY A 177 8.03 -2.88 7.24
CA GLY A 177 7.10 -3.23 8.30
C GLY A 177 5.93 -2.24 8.40
N THR A 178 4.95 -2.61 9.19
CA THR A 178 3.74 -1.81 9.44
C THR A 178 4.02 -0.34 9.80
N PRO A 179 5.03 -0.02 10.65
CA PRO A 179 5.34 1.37 10.98
C PRO A 179 5.68 2.25 9.78
N MET A 180 6.24 1.67 8.72
CA MET A 180 6.55 2.41 7.49
C MET A 180 5.30 2.86 6.74
N LEU A 181 4.23 2.04 6.75
CA LEU A 181 2.96 2.40 6.12
C LEU A 181 2.37 3.68 6.74
N PHE A 182 2.44 3.83 8.06
CA PHE A 182 1.99 5.05 8.74
C PHE A 182 2.83 6.26 8.37
N ARG A 183 4.15 6.08 8.26
CA ARG A 183 5.07 7.16 7.86
C ARG A 183 4.82 7.61 6.43
N TYR A 184 4.67 6.68 5.49
CA TYR A 184 4.35 6.99 4.10
C TYR A 184 2.98 7.66 3.97
N ARG A 185 1.95 7.16 4.68
CA ARG A 185 0.66 7.83 4.73
C ARG A 185 0.78 9.27 5.18
N LYS A 186 1.54 9.53 6.26
CA LYS A 186 1.78 10.90 6.76
C LYS A 186 2.45 11.76 5.69
N ALA A 187 3.48 11.27 5.04
CA ALA A 187 4.21 11.99 4.00
C ALA A 187 3.31 12.31 2.79
N VAL A 188 2.58 11.33 2.27
CA VAL A 188 1.63 11.51 1.17
C VAL A 188 0.58 12.56 1.52
N ARG A 189 -0.01 12.47 2.71
CA ARG A 189 -1.04 13.42 3.14
C ARG A 189 -0.47 14.83 3.31
N THR A 190 0.73 14.98 3.87
CA THR A 190 1.39 16.28 4.00
C THR A 190 1.71 16.87 2.64
N PHE A 191 2.33 16.11 1.76
CA PHE A 191 2.67 16.55 0.40
C PHE A 191 1.43 17.02 -0.37
N LEU A 192 0.38 16.21 -0.40
CA LEU A 192 -0.86 16.57 -1.10
C LEU A 192 -1.61 17.74 -0.45
N ASN A 193 -1.51 17.94 0.86
CA ASN A 193 -2.07 19.13 1.52
C ASN A 193 -1.37 20.42 1.05
N GLU A 194 -0.05 20.39 0.91
CA GLU A 194 0.70 21.55 0.41
C GLU A 194 0.36 21.83 -1.07
N VAL A 195 0.30 20.78 -1.89
CA VAL A 195 -0.18 20.93 -3.28
C VAL A 195 -1.60 21.53 -3.33
N LYS A 196 -2.51 21.07 -2.44
CA LYS A 196 -3.87 21.62 -2.36
C LYS A 196 -3.87 23.10 -2.00
N LYS A 197 -3.00 23.57 -1.10
CA LYS A 197 -2.89 25.01 -0.79
C LYS A 197 -2.54 25.82 -2.04
N ALA A 198 -1.59 25.34 -2.84
CA ALA A 198 -1.21 25.99 -4.09
C ALA A 198 -2.39 26.07 -5.09
N MET A 199 -3.23 25.02 -5.14
CA MET A 199 -4.43 25.00 -6.01
C MET A 199 -5.51 26.03 -5.59
N LEU A 200 -5.50 26.49 -4.34
CA LEU A 200 -6.47 27.48 -3.86
C LEU A 200 -6.01 28.93 -4.12
N VAL A 201 -4.76 29.11 -4.49
CA VAL A 201 -4.14 30.43 -4.75
C VAL A 201 -4.02 30.72 -6.24
N SER A 202 -4.06 29.67 -7.08
CA SER A 202 -4.06 29.74 -8.55
C SER A 202 -5.47 29.86 -9.10
#